data_06bdd64585d595446915e937c5bccf76
#
_entry.id   06bdd64585d595446915e937c5bccf76
#
_cell.length_a   1.000
_cell.length_b   1.000
_cell.length_c   1.000
_cell.angle_alpha   90.00
_cell.angle_beta   90.00
_cell.angle_gamma   90.00
#
_symmetry.space_group_name_H-M   'P 1'
#
loop_
_entity.id
_entity.type
_entity.pdbx_description
1 polymer ?
#
loop_
_entity_poly.entity_id
_entity_poly.type
_entity_poly.pdbx_seq_one_letter_code
_entity_poly.pdbx_strand_id
1 'polypeptide(L)'
;MRVSWLVVLAACGSPSGDDAPPGDGPPSEFALPPANGGLDYQLGGAYPPPAGVTIVSRDRNAAPAAGIYNICYVNGFQIQPDEESFFMTSHPDLILRDGNAQPVIDVEWDEMLIDVSTEAKRTELAGVVGDWIAGCADAGFEAIEIDNLDSFSRSQGLLVESDAVAAMREMADAAHARSLPIAQKNSAELVGRKTELGTDFVVAEECNEFDECQTYRDAYGDHVIVIEYNRTAFDAGCAAFPTLSIVLRDLDLVPAGSGGYVFDGC
;
A
#
# COMPACT_ATOMS: atom_id res chain seq x y z
N MET A 1 69.92 -15.01 48.95
CA MET A 1 69.25 -13.88 48.34
C MET A 1 68.19 -14.38 47.36
N ARG A 2 66.89 -14.36 47.75
CA ARG A 2 65.75 -14.69 46.85
C ARG A 2 65.01 -13.42 46.64
N VAL A 3 64.86 -12.98 45.41
CA VAL A 3 64.11 -11.83 44.99
C VAL A 3 62.72 -12.31 44.61
N SER A 4 61.71 -11.91 45.37
CA SER A 4 60.27 -12.13 45.05
C SER A 4 59.79 -11.05 44.16
N TRP A 5 59.20 -11.41 43.03
CA TRP A 5 58.46 -10.52 42.13
C TRP A 5 56.99 -10.53 42.51
N LEU A 6 56.46 -9.39 42.90
CA LEU A 6 55.01 -9.16 43.03
C LEU A 6 54.41 -8.91 41.66
N VAL A 7 53.47 -9.77 41.29
CA VAL A 7 52.60 -9.51 40.10
C VAL A 7 51.37 -8.75 40.60
N VAL A 8 51.23 -7.51 40.10
CA VAL A 8 50.02 -6.71 40.30
C VAL A 8 49.06 -7.04 39.15
N LEU A 9 47.95 -7.70 39.45
CA LEU A 9 46.83 -7.90 38.55
C LEU A 9 45.96 -6.62 38.54
N ALA A 10 46.01 -5.86 37.46
CA ALA A 10 45.07 -4.79 37.20
C ALA A 10 43.74 -5.39 36.66
N ALA A 11 42.68 -5.30 37.44
CA ALA A 11 41.32 -5.61 36.99
C ALA A 11 40.85 -4.49 36.08
N CYS A 12 40.70 -4.74 34.77
CA CYS A 12 39.95 -3.89 33.87
C CYS A 12 38.46 -4.13 34.10
N GLY A 13 37.78 -3.20 34.72
CA GLY A 13 36.33 -3.14 34.75
C GLY A 13 35.79 -2.75 33.35
N SER A 14 34.94 -3.58 32.80
CA SER A 14 34.17 -3.27 31.59
C SER A 14 33.10 -2.23 31.92
N PRO A 15 32.95 -1.17 31.13
CA PRO A 15 31.76 -0.31 31.27
C PRO A 15 30.54 -1.07 30.75
N SER A 16 29.52 -1.12 31.60
CA SER A 16 28.21 -1.65 31.28
C SER A 16 27.42 -0.65 30.43
N GLY A 17 26.85 -1.14 29.32
CA GLY A 17 25.58 -0.71 28.80
C GLY A 17 25.53 0.71 28.21
N ASP A 18 25.90 0.86 26.96
CA ASP A 18 25.34 1.89 26.11
C ASP A 18 23.98 1.40 25.64
N ASP A 19 22.93 2.07 26.12
CA ASP A 19 21.61 2.03 25.49
C ASP A 19 21.78 2.68 24.10
N ALA A 20 22.03 1.87 23.07
CA ALA A 20 21.91 2.31 21.71
C ALA A 20 20.44 2.70 21.47
N PRO A 21 20.16 3.84 20.81
CA PRO A 21 18.82 4.14 20.37
C PRO A 21 18.34 2.99 19.44
N PRO A 22 17.01 2.71 19.34
CA PRO A 22 16.50 1.70 18.44
C PRO A 22 17.07 1.99 17.05
N GLY A 23 17.90 1.08 16.56
CA GLY A 23 18.60 1.25 15.30
C GLY A 23 17.57 1.32 14.17
N ASP A 24 17.73 2.32 13.32
CA ASP A 24 17.25 2.26 11.97
C ASP A 24 17.68 0.92 11.39
N GLY A 25 16.72 0.07 11.03
CA GLY A 25 17.03 -1.16 10.27
C GLY A 25 17.84 -0.78 9.01
N PRO A 26 18.55 -1.73 8.40
CA PRO A 26 19.26 -1.45 7.16
C PRO A 26 18.29 -0.77 6.21
N PRO A 27 18.72 0.28 5.46
CA PRO A 27 17.84 0.94 4.50
C PRO A 27 17.26 -0.14 3.57
N SER A 28 15.95 -0.10 3.36
CA SER A 28 15.27 -1.00 2.45
C SER A 28 15.98 -0.96 1.09
N GLU A 29 16.37 -2.12 0.56
CA GLU A 29 17.11 -2.22 -0.72
C GLU A 29 16.23 -1.89 -1.94
N PHE A 30 14.98 -1.46 -1.77
CA PHE A 30 14.05 -1.14 -2.85
C PHE A 30 13.91 0.38 -3.07
N ALA A 31 13.69 0.77 -4.32
CA ALA A 31 13.44 2.17 -4.69
C ALA A 31 11.97 2.52 -4.50
N LEU A 32 11.69 3.59 -3.78
CA LEU A 32 10.35 4.17 -3.69
C LEU A 32 9.94 4.86 -5.00
N PRO A 33 8.63 5.05 -5.28
CA PRO A 33 8.21 5.87 -6.40
C PRO A 33 8.89 7.24 -6.37
N PRO A 34 9.34 7.76 -7.53
CA PRO A 34 9.97 9.07 -7.57
C PRO A 34 9.03 10.15 -7.02
N ALA A 35 9.50 10.97 -6.09
CA ALA A 35 8.75 12.14 -5.66
C ALA A 35 8.54 13.10 -6.84
N ASN A 36 7.36 13.72 -6.93
CA ASN A 36 7.00 14.63 -8.01
C ASN A 36 7.16 14.01 -9.41
N GLY A 37 6.91 12.70 -9.54
CA GLY A 37 6.88 12.02 -10.83
C GLY A 37 5.56 12.29 -11.58
N GLY A 38 5.61 12.43 -12.90
CA GLY A 38 4.39 12.44 -13.72
C GLY A 38 3.65 11.11 -13.53
N LEU A 39 2.41 11.17 -13.08
CA LEU A 39 1.61 10.00 -12.68
C LEU A 39 0.51 9.72 -13.71
N ASP A 40 0.22 8.43 -13.96
CA ASP A 40 -1.04 7.99 -14.56
C ASP A 40 -1.61 6.79 -13.78
N TYR A 41 -2.94 6.72 -13.69
CA TYR A 41 -3.65 5.71 -12.93
C TYR A 41 -4.57 4.93 -13.87
N GLN A 42 -4.22 3.67 -14.20
CA GLN A 42 -4.76 2.92 -15.34
C GLN A 42 -5.48 1.62 -14.91
N LEU A 43 -6.35 1.67 -13.90
CA LEU A 43 -7.05 0.48 -13.40
C LEU A 43 -8.18 0.02 -14.34
N GLY A 44 -8.83 0.92 -15.07
CA GLY A 44 -9.86 0.57 -16.04
C GLY A 44 -9.34 -0.08 -17.34
N GLY A 45 -8.00 -0.26 -17.44
CA GLY A 45 -7.34 -0.94 -18.55
C GLY A 45 -6.03 -0.26 -18.97
N ALA A 46 -5.02 -1.07 -19.30
CA ALA A 46 -3.70 -0.59 -19.66
C ALA A 46 -3.66 0.03 -21.07
N TYR A 47 -2.98 1.17 -21.20
CA TYR A 47 -2.71 1.84 -22.46
C TYR A 47 -1.31 2.50 -22.42
N PRO A 48 -0.74 2.92 -23.55
CA PRO A 48 0.53 3.66 -23.56
C PRO A 48 0.42 4.93 -22.71
N PRO A 49 1.22 5.10 -21.65
CA PRO A 49 1.15 6.29 -20.81
C PRO A 49 1.39 7.58 -21.61
N PRO A 50 0.70 8.68 -21.28
CA PRO A 50 0.95 9.98 -21.90
C PRO A 50 2.39 10.46 -21.73
N ALA A 51 2.82 11.39 -22.60
CA ALA A 51 4.16 11.97 -22.51
C ALA A 51 4.35 12.71 -21.16
N GLY A 52 5.49 12.49 -20.51
CA GLY A 52 5.80 13.06 -19.19
C GLY A 52 5.43 12.16 -18.02
N VAL A 53 4.67 11.09 -18.24
CA VAL A 53 4.39 10.08 -17.20
C VAL A 53 5.66 9.28 -16.93
N THR A 54 6.00 9.18 -15.65
CA THR A 54 7.15 8.42 -15.14
C THR A 54 6.75 7.38 -14.09
N ILE A 55 5.50 7.41 -13.62
CA ILE A 55 4.90 6.48 -12.69
C ILE A 55 3.55 6.04 -13.25
N VAL A 56 3.26 4.74 -13.23
CA VAL A 56 1.93 4.22 -13.57
C VAL A 56 1.49 3.17 -12.55
N SER A 57 0.23 3.24 -12.10
CA SER A 57 -0.40 2.14 -11.38
C SER A 57 -1.33 1.37 -12.33
N ARG A 58 -1.24 0.05 -12.31
CA ARG A 58 -2.04 -0.88 -13.12
C ARG A 58 -2.49 -2.07 -12.30
N ASP A 59 -3.65 -2.61 -12.67
CA ASP A 59 -4.12 -3.88 -12.14
C ASP A 59 -3.07 -5.00 -12.32
N ARG A 60 -2.98 -5.91 -11.35
CA ARG A 60 -2.02 -7.04 -11.32
C ARG A 60 -2.10 -7.96 -12.54
N ASN A 61 -3.24 -8.00 -13.23
CA ASN A 61 -3.43 -8.78 -14.45
C ASN A 61 -2.94 -8.05 -15.72
N ALA A 62 -2.57 -6.76 -15.61
CA ALA A 62 -2.02 -5.99 -16.72
C ALA A 62 -0.49 -6.12 -16.80
N ALA A 63 0.07 -5.89 -17.98
CA ALA A 63 1.52 -5.81 -18.13
C ALA A 63 2.06 -4.46 -17.65
N PRO A 64 3.23 -4.41 -16.97
CA PRO A 64 3.88 -3.15 -16.63
C PRO A 64 4.28 -2.36 -17.88
N ALA A 65 4.34 -1.03 -17.78
CA ALA A 65 4.78 -0.15 -18.84
C ALA A 65 6.31 -0.07 -18.89
N ALA A 66 6.89 -0.22 -20.08
CA ALA A 66 8.35 -0.24 -20.21
C ALA A 66 9.00 1.12 -19.92
N GLY A 67 10.08 1.14 -19.13
CA GLY A 67 10.96 2.30 -18.94
C GLY A 67 10.45 3.37 -17.99
N ILE A 68 9.41 3.09 -17.22
CA ILE A 68 8.87 3.95 -16.16
C ILE A 68 8.61 3.13 -14.91
N TYR A 69 8.39 3.77 -13.78
CA TYR A 69 8.08 3.12 -12.50
C TYR A 69 6.66 2.55 -12.49
N ASN A 70 6.51 1.27 -12.15
CA ASN A 70 5.23 0.56 -12.21
C ASN A 70 4.78 0.12 -10.82
N ILE A 71 3.58 0.51 -10.44
CA ILE A 71 2.90 0.09 -9.21
C ILE A 71 1.86 -0.97 -9.59
N CYS A 72 1.90 -2.10 -8.91
CA CYS A 72 0.94 -3.18 -9.08
C CYS A 72 -0.23 -2.98 -8.11
N TYR A 73 -1.41 -2.72 -8.64
CA TYR A 73 -2.65 -2.66 -7.87
C TYR A 73 -3.16 -4.07 -7.56
N VAL A 74 -3.49 -4.29 -6.29
CA VAL A 74 -4.07 -5.52 -5.76
C VAL A 74 -5.22 -5.14 -4.83
N ASN A 75 -6.42 -5.65 -5.06
CA ASN A 75 -7.50 -5.53 -4.09
C ASN A 75 -7.24 -6.53 -2.95
N GLY A 76 -6.83 -6.04 -1.79
CA GLY A 76 -6.41 -6.89 -0.68
C GLY A 76 -7.50 -7.17 0.36
N PHE A 77 -8.62 -6.44 0.31
CA PHE A 77 -9.66 -6.50 1.36
C PHE A 77 -11.08 -6.68 0.84
N GLN A 78 -11.27 -6.66 -0.48
CA GLN A 78 -12.53 -6.95 -1.14
C GLN A 78 -12.32 -7.95 -2.27
N ILE A 79 -13.37 -8.62 -2.67
CA ILE A 79 -13.36 -9.64 -3.72
C ILE A 79 -13.96 -9.04 -4.98
N GLN A 80 -13.12 -8.82 -5.99
CA GLN A 80 -13.55 -8.30 -7.28
C GLN A 80 -14.45 -9.32 -8.01
N PRO A 81 -15.34 -8.87 -8.91
CA PRO A 81 -16.33 -9.75 -9.55
C PRO A 81 -15.73 -10.94 -10.30
N ASP A 82 -14.55 -10.79 -10.90
CA ASP A 82 -13.84 -11.88 -11.60
C ASP A 82 -13.14 -12.87 -10.65
N GLU A 83 -12.96 -12.51 -9.37
CA GLU A 83 -12.36 -13.33 -8.32
C GLU A 83 -13.39 -14.10 -7.48
N GLU A 84 -14.69 -13.75 -7.55
CA GLU A 84 -15.75 -14.37 -6.74
C GLU A 84 -15.71 -15.90 -6.80
N SER A 85 -15.62 -16.47 -8.00
CA SER A 85 -15.60 -17.92 -8.19
C SER A 85 -14.39 -18.59 -7.52
N PHE A 86 -13.25 -17.91 -7.52
CA PHE A 86 -12.04 -18.37 -6.86
C PHE A 86 -12.21 -18.40 -5.34
N PHE A 87 -12.68 -17.29 -4.72
CA PHE A 87 -12.90 -17.25 -3.29
C PHE A 87 -14.01 -18.19 -2.85
N MET A 88 -15.14 -18.23 -3.54
CA MET A 88 -16.26 -19.11 -3.19
C MET A 88 -15.89 -20.60 -3.25
N THR A 89 -14.96 -21.00 -4.12
CA THR A 89 -14.59 -22.39 -4.32
C THR A 89 -13.38 -22.81 -3.48
N SER A 90 -12.35 -21.93 -3.40
CA SER A 90 -11.06 -22.28 -2.82
C SER A 90 -10.85 -21.69 -1.43
N HIS A 91 -11.47 -20.56 -1.13
CA HIS A 91 -11.30 -19.80 0.11
C HIS A 91 -12.62 -19.31 0.73
N PRO A 92 -13.67 -20.18 0.85
CA PRO A 92 -15.00 -19.74 1.31
C PRO A 92 -15.00 -19.16 2.73
N ASP A 93 -14.01 -19.50 3.56
CA ASP A 93 -13.86 -19.01 4.92
C ASP A 93 -13.28 -17.59 4.97
N LEU A 94 -12.69 -17.09 3.86
CA LEU A 94 -12.25 -15.71 3.71
C LEU A 94 -13.37 -14.74 3.30
N ILE A 95 -14.57 -15.22 3.00
CA ILE A 95 -15.71 -14.34 2.70
C ILE A 95 -16.34 -13.90 4.02
N LEU A 96 -16.34 -12.58 4.28
CA LEU A 96 -17.01 -12.03 5.46
C LEU A 96 -18.51 -12.28 5.37
N ARG A 97 -19.10 -12.87 6.44
CA ARG A 97 -20.52 -13.20 6.48
C ARG A 97 -21.21 -12.58 7.68
N ASP A 98 -22.45 -12.17 7.43
CA ASP A 98 -23.35 -11.64 8.49
C ASP A 98 -23.88 -12.77 9.40
N GLY A 99 -24.72 -12.39 10.39
CA GLY A 99 -25.36 -13.33 11.32
C GLY A 99 -26.32 -14.34 10.67
N ASN A 100 -26.67 -14.16 9.40
CA ASN A 100 -27.50 -15.06 8.60
C ASN A 100 -26.67 -15.88 7.61
N ALA A 101 -25.34 -15.87 7.74
CA ALA A 101 -24.38 -16.51 6.85
C ALA A 101 -24.42 -15.98 5.40
N GLN A 102 -24.91 -14.75 5.17
CA GLN A 102 -24.85 -14.10 3.87
C GLN A 102 -23.55 -13.31 3.73
N PRO A 103 -22.91 -13.25 2.55
CA PRO A 103 -21.77 -12.39 2.33
C PRO A 103 -22.10 -10.93 2.68
N VAL A 104 -21.17 -10.25 3.31
CA VAL A 104 -21.25 -8.81 3.51
C VAL A 104 -20.74 -8.13 2.25
N ILE A 105 -21.58 -7.30 1.65
CA ILE A 105 -21.30 -6.61 0.39
C ILE A 105 -21.02 -5.14 0.70
N ASP A 106 -19.94 -4.60 0.14
CA ASP A 106 -19.76 -3.16 0.01
C ASP A 106 -20.76 -2.63 -1.02
N VAL A 107 -21.72 -1.81 -0.58
CA VAL A 107 -22.81 -1.34 -1.45
C VAL A 107 -22.37 -0.30 -2.48
N GLU A 108 -21.19 0.29 -2.30
CA GLU A 108 -20.66 1.29 -3.21
C GLU A 108 -20.02 0.65 -4.45
N TRP A 109 -19.33 -0.49 -4.24
CA TRP A 109 -18.60 -1.20 -5.28
C TRP A 109 -19.26 -2.51 -5.72
N ASP A 110 -20.32 -2.96 -4.98
CA ASP A 110 -20.98 -4.26 -5.18
C ASP A 110 -19.99 -5.45 -5.03
N GLU A 111 -19.01 -5.32 -4.12
CA GLU A 111 -17.96 -6.30 -3.87
C GLU A 111 -18.11 -6.95 -2.49
N MET A 112 -17.84 -8.27 -2.38
CA MET A 112 -17.82 -8.97 -1.10
C MET A 112 -16.62 -8.55 -0.27
N LEU A 113 -16.81 -8.30 1.05
CA LEU A 113 -15.71 -8.03 1.96
C LEU A 113 -14.97 -9.31 2.34
N ILE A 114 -13.65 -9.19 2.49
CA ILE A 114 -12.79 -10.29 2.97
C ILE A 114 -12.78 -10.29 4.50
N ASP A 115 -12.88 -11.48 5.09
CA ASP A 115 -12.86 -11.70 6.53
C ASP A 115 -11.42 -11.82 7.07
N VAL A 116 -10.97 -10.76 7.71
CA VAL A 116 -9.65 -10.68 8.38
C VAL A 116 -9.75 -10.73 9.91
N SER A 117 -10.88 -11.18 10.47
CA SER A 117 -11.19 -11.13 11.90
C SER A 117 -10.30 -12.03 12.77
N THR A 118 -9.65 -13.04 12.20
CA THR A 118 -8.78 -13.96 12.95
C THR A 118 -7.39 -14.07 12.34
N GLU A 119 -6.40 -14.41 13.17
CA GLU A 119 -5.04 -14.66 12.71
C GLU A 119 -4.99 -15.72 11.60
N ALA A 120 -5.72 -16.83 11.75
CA ALA A 120 -5.75 -17.90 10.73
C ALA A 120 -6.24 -17.40 9.37
N LYS A 121 -7.28 -16.53 9.35
CA LYS A 121 -7.80 -15.94 8.11
C LYS A 121 -6.83 -14.93 7.50
N ARG A 122 -6.21 -14.09 8.33
CA ARG A 122 -5.19 -13.17 7.86
C ARG A 122 -4.01 -13.90 7.23
N THR A 123 -3.51 -14.95 7.87
CA THR A 123 -2.43 -15.78 7.31
C THR A 123 -2.84 -16.51 6.01
N GLU A 124 -4.08 -17.00 5.93
CA GLU A 124 -4.59 -17.57 4.67
C GLU A 124 -4.66 -16.52 3.57
N LEU A 125 -5.21 -15.35 3.87
CA LEU A 125 -5.28 -14.23 2.92
C LEU A 125 -3.89 -13.76 2.50
N ALA A 126 -2.95 -13.62 3.45
CA ALA A 126 -1.57 -13.25 3.13
C ALA A 126 -0.88 -14.27 2.22
N GLY A 127 -1.26 -15.54 2.29
CA GLY A 127 -0.84 -16.55 1.31
C GLY A 127 -1.37 -16.25 -0.08
N VAL A 128 -2.68 -15.98 -0.23
CA VAL A 128 -3.32 -15.66 -1.51
C VAL A 128 -2.74 -14.38 -2.11
N VAL A 129 -2.74 -13.29 -1.33
CA VAL A 129 -2.22 -11.99 -1.77
C VAL A 129 -0.71 -12.06 -2.00
N GLY A 130 0.03 -12.84 -1.21
CA GLY A 130 1.46 -13.08 -1.39
C GLY A 130 1.78 -13.73 -2.74
N ASP A 131 0.95 -14.65 -3.22
CA ASP A 131 1.09 -15.24 -4.56
C ASP A 131 0.84 -14.18 -5.66
N TRP A 132 -0.12 -13.27 -5.47
CA TRP A 132 -0.36 -12.15 -6.39
C TRP A 132 0.80 -11.15 -6.40
N ILE A 133 1.32 -10.79 -5.22
CA ILE A 133 2.52 -9.95 -5.07
C ILE A 133 3.73 -10.61 -5.76
N ALA A 134 3.90 -11.92 -5.62
CA ALA A 134 4.94 -12.66 -6.32
C ALA A 134 4.77 -12.58 -7.85
N GLY A 135 3.53 -12.68 -8.34
CA GLY A 135 3.21 -12.50 -9.76
C GLY A 135 3.56 -11.08 -10.26
N CYS A 136 3.26 -10.04 -9.46
CA CYS A 136 3.65 -8.66 -9.78
C CYS A 136 5.18 -8.51 -9.87
N ALA A 137 5.92 -9.06 -8.91
CA ALA A 137 7.40 -9.03 -8.93
C ALA A 137 7.95 -9.73 -10.17
N ASP A 138 7.44 -10.92 -10.49
CA ASP A 138 7.89 -11.72 -11.62
C ASP A 138 7.53 -11.07 -12.98
N ALA A 139 6.44 -10.28 -13.04
CA ALA A 139 6.06 -9.47 -14.20
C ALA A 139 6.94 -8.22 -14.37
N GLY A 140 7.64 -7.77 -13.32
CA GLY A 140 8.53 -6.61 -13.35
C GLY A 140 7.90 -5.30 -12.86
N PHE A 141 6.88 -5.38 -12.01
CA PHE A 141 6.43 -4.23 -11.23
C PHE A 141 7.44 -3.90 -10.12
N GLU A 142 7.51 -2.63 -9.75
CA GLU A 142 8.51 -2.10 -8.81
C GLU A 142 7.94 -1.77 -7.44
N ALA A 143 6.61 -1.74 -7.29
CA ALA A 143 5.90 -1.50 -6.03
C ALA A 143 4.54 -2.17 -6.03
N ILE A 144 3.94 -2.26 -4.84
CA ILE A 144 2.60 -2.80 -4.60
C ILE A 144 1.69 -1.71 -4.03
N GLU A 145 0.44 -1.68 -4.49
CA GLU A 145 -0.66 -0.92 -3.92
C GLU A 145 -1.73 -1.91 -3.46
N ILE A 146 -2.05 -1.92 -2.15
CA ILE A 146 -3.12 -2.75 -1.59
C ILE A 146 -4.35 -1.88 -1.33
N ASP A 147 -5.44 -2.17 -2.04
CA ASP A 147 -6.67 -1.40 -1.95
C ASP A 147 -7.64 -1.92 -0.88
N ASN A 148 -8.58 -1.05 -0.50
CA ASN A 148 -9.68 -1.30 0.42
C ASN A 148 -9.28 -1.59 1.87
N LEU A 149 -8.13 -1.03 2.32
CA LEU A 149 -7.64 -1.14 3.70
C LEU A 149 -8.69 -0.74 4.75
N ASP A 150 -9.57 0.20 4.42
CA ASP A 150 -10.65 0.74 5.26
C ASP A 150 -11.94 -0.09 5.23
N SER A 151 -11.97 -1.27 4.58
CA SER A 151 -13.16 -2.12 4.47
C SER A 151 -13.76 -2.49 5.84
N PHE A 152 -12.96 -2.45 6.93
CA PHE A 152 -13.46 -2.64 8.30
C PHE A 152 -14.56 -1.63 8.64
N SER A 153 -14.51 -0.39 8.13
CA SER A 153 -15.51 0.65 8.37
C SER A 153 -16.86 0.32 7.71
N ARG A 154 -16.85 -0.49 6.64
CA ARG A 154 -18.03 -0.92 5.87
C ARG A 154 -18.50 -2.33 6.25
N SER A 155 -17.83 -2.99 7.20
CA SER A 155 -18.08 -4.38 7.63
C SER A 155 -19.31 -4.58 8.51
N GLN A 156 -20.15 -3.57 8.71
CA GLN A 156 -21.29 -3.60 9.65
C GLN A 156 -20.86 -3.87 11.11
N GLY A 157 -19.61 -3.53 11.46
CA GLY A 157 -19.02 -3.74 12.78
C GLY A 157 -18.54 -5.18 13.05
N LEU A 158 -18.42 -6.00 12.02
CA LEU A 158 -17.90 -7.37 12.12
C LEU A 158 -16.38 -7.42 12.11
N LEU A 159 -15.73 -6.42 11.54
CA LEU A 159 -14.29 -6.20 11.56
C LEU A 159 -13.95 -4.92 12.31
N VAL A 160 -12.76 -4.87 12.88
CA VAL A 160 -12.23 -3.68 13.54
C VAL A 160 -10.91 -3.24 12.89
N GLU A 161 -10.53 -2.00 13.08
CA GLU A 161 -9.31 -1.40 12.54
C GLU A 161 -8.07 -2.28 12.77
N SER A 162 -7.91 -2.85 13.97
CA SER A 162 -6.76 -3.71 14.29
C SER A 162 -6.70 -4.99 13.46
N ASP A 163 -7.82 -5.48 12.95
CA ASP A 163 -7.86 -6.66 12.07
C ASP A 163 -7.27 -6.31 10.70
N ALA A 164 -7.67 -5.14 10.14
CA ALA A 164 -7.16 -4.64 8.87
C ALA A 164 -5.66 -4.32 8.96
N VAL A 165 -5.23 -3.66 10.04
CA VAL A 165 -3.80 -3.34 10.26
C VAL A 165 -2.96 -4.62 10.36
N ALA A 166 -3.43 -5.64 11.06
CA ALA A 166 -2.72 -6.91 11.17
C ALA A 166 -2.64 -7.65 9.83
N ALA A 167 -3.73 -7.63 9.03
CA ALA A 167 -3.72 -8.22 7.69
C ALA A 167 -2.76 -7.47 6.75
N MET A 168 -2.81 -6.13 6.74
CA MET A 168 -1.91 -5.30 5.93
C MET A 168 -0.44 -5.55 6.28
N ARG A 169 -0.13 -5.75 7.56
CA ARG A 169 1.24 -6.09 7.99
C ARG A 169 1.74 -7.39 7.36
N GLU A 170 0.93 -8.45 7.32
CA GLU A 170 1.32 -9.72 6.71
C GLU A 170 1.52 -9.57 5.19
N MET A 171 0.71 -8.74 4.51
CA MET A 171 0.89 -8.40 3.09
C MET A 171 2.17 -7.58 2.85
N ALA A 172 2.47 -6.63 3.76
CA ALA A 172 3.69 -5.85 3.69
C ALA A 172 4.94 -6.72 3.84
N ASP A 173 4.93 -7.67 4.77
CA ASP A 173 6.02 -8.62 4.94
C ASP A 173 6.22 -9.48 3.68
N ALA A 174 5.13 -9.86 2.98
CA ALA A 174 5.20 -10.58 1.71
C ALA A 174 5.81 -9.73 0.58
N ALA A 175 5.45 -8.45 0.47
CA ALA A 175 6.03 -7.51 -0.51
C ALA A 175 7.52 -7.27 -0.24
N HIS A 176 7.88 -7.01 1.01
CA HIS A 176 9.27 -6.79 1.42
C HIS A 176 10.14 -8.04 1.19
N ALA A 177 9.60 -9.24 1.36
CA ALA A 177 10.32 -10.48 1.02
C ALA A 177 10.65 -10.60 -0.47
N ARG A 178 9.96 -9.83 -1.34
CA ARG A 178 10.22 -9.71 -2.78
C ARG A 178 10.98 -8.44 -3.14
N SER A 179 11.47 -7.69 -2.15
CA SER A 179 12.13 -6.39 -2.31
C SER A 179 11.25 -5.36 -3.04
N LEU A 180 9.93 -5.39 -2.78
CA LEU A 180 8.97 -4.42 -3.30
C LEU A 180 8.46 -3.53 -2.17
N PRO A 181 8.50 -2.19 -2.32
CA PRO A 181 7.81 -1.29 -1.42
C PRO A 181 6.30 -1.43 -1.59
N ILE A 182 5.56 -1.15 -0.51
CA ILE A 182 4.12 -1.32 -0.48
C ILE A 182 3.42 -0.05 0.00
N ALA A 183 2.33 0.32 -0.67
CA ALA A 183 1.55 1.51 -0.35
C ALA A 183 0.46 1.24 0.69
N GLN A 184 0.24 2.23 1.56
CA GLN A 184 -1.07 2.44 2.16
C GLN A 184 -2.00 3.02 1.08
N LYS A 185 -3.22 2.50 0.96
CA LYS A 185 -4.27 3.14 0.14
C LYS A 185 -5.23 3.89 1.05
N ASN A 186 -5.43 5.18 0.77
CA ASN A 186 -6.36 6.02 1.52
C ASN A 186 -6.21 5.90 3.06
N SER A 187 -7.29 6.02 3.83
CA SER A 187 -7.35 5.80 5.29
C SER A 187 -6.43 6.75 6.07
N ALA A 188 -6.68 8.07 5.97
CA ALA A 188 -5.87 9.10 6.63
C ALA A 188 -5.77 8.91 8.16
N GLU A 189 -6.78 8.30 8.77
CA GLU A 189 -6.82 7.94 10.19
C GLU A 189 -5.77 6.90 10.58
N LEU A 190 -5.27 6.11 9.62
CA LEU A 190 -4.30 5.05 9.87
C LEU A 190 -2.84 5.47 9.71
N VAL A 191 -2.54 6.70 9.24
CA VAL A 191 -1.15 7.14 9.01
C VAL A 191 -0.29 7.10 10.27
N GLY A 192 -0.90 7.29 11.45
CA GLY A 192 -0.23 7.16 12.74
C GLY A 192 0.23 5.73 13.03
N ARG A 193 -0.29 4.75 12.33
CA ARG A 193 0.05 3.32 12.42
C ARG A 193 0.96 2.81 11.30
N LYS A 194 1.54 3.71 10.51
CA LYS A 194 2.44 3.38 9.39
C LYS A 194 3.44 2.25 9.71
N THR A 195 4.10 2.34 10.88
CA THR A 195 5.06 1.31 11.31
C THR A 195 4.41 -0.04 11.58
N GLU A 196 3.17 -0.06 12.10
CA GLU A 196 2.42 -1.29 12.33
C GLU A 196 1.92 -1.89 11.02
N LEU A 197 1.45 -1.05 10.09
CA LEU A 197 1.06 -1.44 8.74
C LEU A 197 2.25 -1.99 7.93
N GLY A 198 3.44 -1.48 8.16
CA GLY A 198 4.63 -1.82 7.38
C GLY A 198 4.67 -1.15 6.01
N THR A 199 3.96 -0.03 5.81
CA THR A 199 3.84 0.66 4.53
C THR A 199 4.96 1.67 4.31
N ASP A 200 5.38 1.85 3.06
CA ASP A 200 6.55 2.64 2.67
C ASP A 200 6.18 3.98 2.04
N PHE A 201 5.07 4.01 1.31
CA PHE A 201 4.52 5.20 0.64
C PHE A 201 2.99 5.15 0.70
N VAL A 202 2.31 6.12 0.11
CA VAL A 202 0.84 6.17 0.10
C VAL A 202 0.30 6.49 -1.30
N VAL A 203 -0.83 5.88 -1.63
CA VAL A 203 -1.69 6.23 -2.76
C VAL A 203 -3.00 6.75 -2.17
N ALA A 204 -3.31 8.01 -2.44
CA ALA A 204 -4.47 8.69 -1.88
C ALA A 204 -5.37 9.24 -3.00
N GLU A 205 -6.64 8.88 -2.95
CA GLU A 205 -7.67 9.43 -3.82
C GLU A 205 -8.35 10.59 -3.12
N GLU A 206 -8.57 11.68 -3.87
CA GLU A 206 -9.32 12.85 -3.44
C GLU A 206 -8.80 13.53 -2.16
N CYS A 207 -7.51 13.35 -1.82
CA CYS A 207 -6.99 13.90 -0.56
C CYS A 207 -6.99 15.44 -0.52
N ASN A 208 -7.00 16.14 -1.68
CA ASN A 208 -7.21 17.58 -1.72
C ASN A 208 -8.69 17.94 -1.62
N GLU A 209 -9.60 17.11 -2.16
CA GLU A 209 -11.04 17.28 -1.99
C GLU A 209 -11.45 17.24 -0.51
N PHE A 210 -10.82 16.34 0.28
CA PHE A 210 -11.13 16.10 1.69
C PHE A 210 -10.15 16.74 2.68
N ASP A 211 -9.22 17.59 2.23
CA ASP A 211 -8.20 18.27 3.08
C ASP A 211 -7.27 17.31 3.83
N GLU A 212 -6.95 16.14 3.28
CA GLU A 212 -6.15 15.08 3.92
C GLU A 212 -4.70 15.00 3.43
N CYS A 213 -4.35 15.60 2.28
CA CYS A 213 -3.03 15.47 1.67
C CYS A 213 -1.87 15.86 2.61
N GLN A 214 -2.07 16.88 3.47
CA GLN A 214 -1.04 17.25 4.45
C GLN A 214 -0.81 16.15 5.49
N THR A 215 -1.87 15.45 5.91
CA THR A 215 -1.78 14.33 6.85
C THR A 215 -0.93 13.18 6.29
N TYR A 216 -1.15 12.83 5.02
CA TYR A 216 -0.32 11.84 4.34
C TYR A 216 1.13 12.32 4.17
N ARG A 217 1.33 13.57 3.77
CA ARG A 217 2.67 14.15 3.60
C ARG A 217 3.47 14.18 4.90
N ASP A 218 2.83 14.46 6.02
CA ASP A 218 3.49 14.46 7.34
C ASP A 218 4.01 13.07 7.73
N ALA A 219 3.34 12.00 7.27
CA ALA A 219 3.72 10.61 7.56
C ALA A 219 4.70 10.02 6.54
N TYR A 220 4.56 10.34 5.24
CA TYR A 220 5.29 9.71 4.14
C TYR A 220 6.25 10.64 3.41
N GLY A 221 6.36 11.90 3.85
CA GLY A 221 7.16 12.90 3.14
C GLY A 221 6.58 13.19 1.76
N ASP A 222 7.43 13.28 0.75
CA ASP A 222 6.99 13.54 -0.63
C ASP A 222 6.66 12.24 -1.41
N HIS A 223 6.65 11.05 -0.75
CA HIS A 223 6.22 9.79 -1.35
C HIS A 223 4.70 9.60 -1.21
N VAL A 224 3.95 10.59 -1.66
CA VAL A 224 2.50 10.61 -1.72
C VAL A 224 2.08 10.70 -3.19
N ILE A 225 1.31 9.72 -3.63
CA ILE A 225 0.72 9.63 -4.96
C ILE A 225 -0.74 10.01 -4.82
N VAL A 226 -1.20 11.00 -5.58
CA VAL A 226 -2.54 11.57 -5.43
C VAL A 226 -3.32 11.44 -6.73
N ILE A 227 -4.51 10.90 -6.63
CA ILE A 227 -5.49 10.86 -7.71
C ILE A 227 -6.65 11.77 -7.34
N GLU A 228 -6.95 12.74 -8.18
CA GLU A 228 -8.10 13.62 -8.03
C GLU A 228 -9.09 13.39 -9.18
N TYR A 229 -10.37 13.43 -8.85
CA TYR A 229 -11.46 13.31 -9.82
C TYR A 229 -12.17 14.66 -10.05
N ASN A 230 -11.87 15.65 -9.21
CA ASN A 230 -12.40 16.99 -9.26
C ASN A 230 -11.33 17.98 -9.75
N ARG A 231 -11.61 18.72 -10.82
CA ARG A 231 -10.70 19.73 -11.40
C ARG A 231 -10.28 20.79 -10.37
N THR A 232 -11.19 21.25 -9.51
CA THR A 232 -10.88 22.30 -8.54
C THR A 232 -9.94 21.79 -7.45
N ALA A 233 -10.18 20.57 -6.93
CA ALA A 233 -9.31 19.91 -5.95
C ALA A 233 -7.92 19.64 -6.57
N PHE A 234 -7.86 19.14 -7.80
CA PHE A 234 -6.61 18.94 -8.53
C PHE A 234 -5.80 20.24 -8.68
N ASP A 235 -6.41 21.32 -9.19
CA ASP A 235 -5.72 22.59 -9.36
C ASP A 235 -5.21 23.16 -8.02
N ALA A 236 -6.00 23.03 -6.95
CA ALA A 236 -5.61 23.41 -5.60
C ALA A 236 -4.45 22.56 -5.07
N GLY A 237 -4.50 21.25 -5.29
CA GLY A 237 -3.47 20.31 -4.91
C GLY A 237 -2.13 20.58 -5.59
N CYS A 238 -2.12 20.79 -6.90
CA CYS A 238 -0.93 21.18 -7.66
C CYS A 238 -0.28 22.45 -7.11
N ALA A 239 -1.10 23.43 -6.71
CA ALA A 239 -0.59 24.68 -6.14
C ALA A 239 -0.06 24.52 -4.71
N ALA A 240 -0.72 23.71 -3.86
CA ALA A 240 -0.38 23.52 -2.47
C ALA A 240 0.77 22.53 -2.25
N PHE A 241 0.86 21.49 -3.08
CA PHE A 241 1.78 20.36 -2.93
C PHE A 241 2.62 20.11 -4.19
N PRO A 242 3.46 21.07 -4.64
CA PRO A 242 4.20 20.97 -5.91
C PRO A 242 5.28 19.88 -5.92
N THR A 243 5.51 19.18 -4.82
CA THR A 243 6.47 18.08 -4.70
C THR A 243 5.82 16.71 -4.68
N LEU A 244 4.48 16.63 -4.68
CA LEU A 244 3.75 15.37 -4.76
C LEU A 244 3.48 14.97 -6.21
N SER A 245 3.25 13.68 -6.45
CA SER A 245 2.82 13.15 -7.75
C SER A 245 1.29 13.21 -7.80
N ILE A 246 0.71 14.14 -8.55
CA ILE A 246 -0.73 14.39 -8.59
C ILE A 246 -1.25 14.24 -10.02
N VAL A 247 -2.34 13.48 -10.19
CA VAL A 247 -3.03 13.30 -11.46
C VAL A 247 -4.52 13.59 -11.33
N LEU A 248 -5.11 14.21 -12.35
CA LEU A 248 -6.55 14.28 -12.55
C LEU A 248 -6.99 13.14 -13.46
N ARG A 249 -7.95 12.36 -13.01
CA ARG A 249 -8.57 11.30 -13.79
C ARG A 249 -10.11 11.43 -13.79
N ASP A 250 -10.73 10.69 -14.69
CA ASP A 250 -12.15 10.37 -14.57
C ASP A 250 -12.34 9.25 -13.53
N LEU A 251 -13.51 9.25 -12.86
CA LEU A 251 -13.81 8.29 -11.78
C LEU A 251 -13.83 6.82 -12.27
N ASP A 252 -14.25 6.59 -13.51
CA ASP A 252 -14.29 5.24 -14.09
C ASP A 252 -12.91 4.77 -14.59
N LEU A 253 -11.88 5.62 -14.53
CA LEU A 253 -10.50 5.36 -14.96
C LEU A 253 -10.41 4.79 -16.39
N VAL A 254 -11.29 5.23 -17.29
CA VAL A 254 -11.36 4.66 -18.62
C VAL A 254 -10.07 4.83 -19.41
N PRO A 255 -9.70 3.87 -20.28
CA PRO A 255 -8.48 3.96 -21.08
C PRO A 255 -8.48 5.14 -22.07
N ALA A 256 -7.31 5.66 -22.38
CA ALA A 256 -7.13 6.72 -23.38
C ALA A 256 -7.80 6.36 -24.72
N GLY A 257 -8.56 7.31 -25.25
CA GLY A 257 -9.36 7.14 -26.47
C GLY A 257 -10.78 6.64 -26.25
N SER A 258 -11.14 6.28 -25.01
CA SER A 258 -12.52 5.97 -24.63
C SER A 258 -13.31 7.24 -24.37
N GLY A 259 -14.65 7.16 -24.53
CA GLY A 259 -15.54 8.26 -24.12
C GLY A 259 -15.46 8.48 -22.61
N GLY A 260 -15.35 9.73 -22.17
CA GLY A 260 -15.23 10.08 -20.74
C GLY A 260 -13.79 10.19 -20.23
N TYR A 261 -12.79 9.78 -21.01
CA TYR A 261 -11.39 9.85 -20.59
C TYR A 261 -10.97 11.28 -20.19
N VAL A 262 -10.44 11.39 -18.97
CA VAL A 262 -9.83 12.61 -18.43
C VAL A 262 -8.42 12.28 -17.97
N PHE A 263 -7.47 13.14 -18.31
CA PHE A 263 -6.09 13.06 -17.84
C PHE A 263 -5.47 14.45 -17.81
N ASP A 264 -4.89 14.81 -16.67
CA ASP A 264 -4.01 15.97 -16.52
C ASP A 264 -3.03 15.69 -15.38
N GLY A 265 -1.82 16.24 -15.44
CA GLY A 265 -0.80 16.09 -14.42
C GLY A 265 -0.13 17.42 -14.07
N CYS A 266 0.29 17.59 -12.85
CA CYS A 266 1.08 18.77 -12.47
C CYS A 266 2.60 18.52 -12.30
#